data_0995f666c78606eb22d389a763780887
#
_entry.id   0995f666c78606eb22d389a763780887
#
_cell.length_a   1.000
_cell.length_b   1.000
_cell.length_c   1.000
_cell.angle_alpha   90.00
_cell.angle_beta   90.00
_cell.angle_gamma   90.00
#
_symmetry.space_group_name_H-M   'P 1'
#
loop_
_entity.id
_entity.type
_entity.pdbx_description
1 polymer ?
#
loop_
_entity_poly.entity_id
_entity_poly.type
_entity_poly.pdbx_seq_one_letter_code
_entity_poly.pdbx_strand_id
1 'polypeptide(L)'
;MKRNFIQQTLVFSGMAGCMAACIMASSCKDEARGQVYDPNVPVTVTDFYPDSGGVATQMILNGSNFGTDLNNIQVYFNKKKAAVIGSLGDKLYVITPRRPGDGMPDDGDPDHDQVDITVQVGEQSATYNKKFNYHIQTLVSTLCGRPGTTETKVGTLGETEFKGEMGFLAVDAEDNLFVAPRELWGANKLIMVSMETNQSSIIIDNAGQAPLNQPCVIDHGNGLVIPTDQNNTYWMVHSADFWQPKRRDYMAAEGEDADKVNTVYKHSFAYCELDGYFYCRRKDASNFFLKIDADTGNAWVVDTGNNDLLGSSDCYMTFGRKDPKKLYMALTNLHCIAIFEDITDPTREGNFKIYAGMQGRPGHADGLASDAQFHSPRQLVLDEEENLYIADSENNCIRKITPEGVVSTVIGIPGKSGYKDGTPDVALFTQPWGLAIDSEAVSYTHLRAHETR
;
A
#
# COMPACT_ATOMS: atom_id res chain seq x y z
N MET A 1 -22.09 -21.80 31.09
CA MET A 1 -22.39 -22.62 29.92
C MET A 1 -21.22 -22.51 28.94
N LYS A 2 -20.39 -23.55 28.88
CA LYS A 2 -19.32 -23.68 27.90
C LYS A 2 -19.91 -24.24 26.61
N ARG A 3 -19.75 -23.57 25.47
CA ARG A 3 -19.72 -24.23 24.16
C ARG A 3 -19.32 -23.25 23.05
N ASN A 4 -18.37 -23.72 22.28
CA ASN A 4 -18.00 -23.40 20.89
C ASN A 4 -17.09 -22.21 20.65
N PHE A 5 -15.81 -22.47 20.92
CA PHE A 5 -14.67 -21.76 20.33
C PHE A 5 -13.71 -22.83 19.75
N ILE A 6 -14.17 -23.63 18.81
CA ILE A 6 -13.35 -24.60 18.08
C ILE A 6 -14.03 -24.80 16.73
N GLN A 7 -13.71 -23.99 15.73
CA GLN A 7 -13.96 -24.37 14.32
C GLN A 7 -13.18 -23.58 13.26
N GLN A 8 -12.31 -22.63 13.60
CA GLN A 8 -11.48 -21.98 12.57
C GLN A 8 -9.98 -22.30 12.64
N THR A 9 -9.55 -23.07 13.62
CA THR A 9 -8.13 -23.49 13.74
C THR A 9 -7.87 -24.87 13.12
N LEU A 10 -8.85 -25.51 12.51
CA LEU A 10 -8.75 -26.91 12.06
C LEU A 10 -8.46 -27.13 10.57
N VAL A 11 -8.42 -26.07 9.76
CA VAL A 11 -8.04 -26.23 8.34
C VAL A 11 -6.52 -26.13 8.14
N PHE A 12 -5.80 -25.45 9.04
CA PHE A 12 -4.32 -25.39 9.01
C PHE A 12 -3.63 -26.60 9.65
N SER A 13 -4.30 -27.32 10.56
CA SER A 13 -3.70 -28.49 11.23
C SER A 13 -3.78 -29.79 10.42
N GLY A 14 -4.62 -29.88 9.41
CA GLY A 14 -4.79 -31.09 8.61
C GLY A 14 -3.67 -31.34 7.60
N MET A 15 -3.11 -30.28 6.99
CA MET A 15 -2.01 -30.43 6.01
C MET A 15 -0.63 -30.48 6.67
N ALA A 16 -0.41 -29.73 7.75
CA ALA A 16 0.82 -29.86 8.54
C ALA A 16 0.91 -31.24 9.22
N GLY A 17 -0.23 -31.82 9.58
CA GLY A 17 -0.28 -33.17 10.14
C GLY A 17 0.10 -34.28 9.16
N CYS A 18 -0.22 -34.15 7.87
CA CYS A 18 0.19 -35.15 6.85
C CYS A 18 1.67 -35.08 6.51
N MET A 19 2.32 -33.87 6.49
CA MET A 19 3.76 -33.78 6.29
C MET A 19 4.54 -34.24 7.54
N ALA A 20 4.09 -33.90 8.74
CA ALA A 20 4.67 -34.42 9.98
C ALA A 20 4.47 -35.93 10.12
N ALA A 21 3.34 -36.47 9.66
CA ALA A 21 3.11 -37.92 9.67
C ALA A 21 3.99 -38.67 8.65
N CYS A 22 4.29 -38.08 7.49
CA CYS A 22 5.26 -38.65 6.54
C CYS A 22 6.71 -38.63 7.07
N ILE A 23 7.06 -37.64 7.88
CA ILE A 23 8.39 -37.57 8.55
C ILE A 23 8.46 -38.53 9.73
N MET A 24 7.34 -38.79 10.43
CA MET A 24 7.32 -39.70 11.59
C MET A 24 7.10 -41.18 11.21
N ALA A 25 6.55 -41.46 10.04
CA ALA A 25 6.35 -42.86 9.59
C ALA A 25 7.62 -43.52 9.01
N SER A 26 8.71 -42.77 8.78
CA SER A 26 10.02 -43.33 8.43
C SER A 26 10.96 -43.46 9.62
N SER A 27 10.47 -43.45 10.86
CA SER A 27 11.21 -43.74 12.07
C SER A 27 11.33 -45.24 12.31
N CYS A 28 11.84 -45.96 11.34
CA CYS A 28 12.45 -47.26 11.54
C CYS A 28 13.86 -47.19 10.98
N LYS A 29 14.79 -46.98 11.91
CA LYS A 29 16.21 -47.28 11.86
C LYS A 29 16.97 -46.93 10.58
N ASP A 30 17.99 -46.14 10.84
CA ASP A 30 19.24 -45.94 10.17
C ASP A 30 19.36 -44.72 9.23
N GLU A 31 20.11 -43.75 9.77
CA GLU A 31 21.06 -42.89 9.07
C GLU A 31 20.50 -41.96 7.97
N ALA A 32 19.48 -41.17 8.28
CA ALA A 32 19.30 -39.89 7.60
C ALA A 32 20.26 -38.84 8.21
N ARG A 33 21.59 -39.09 8.15
CA ARG A 33 22.54 -38.02 8.04
C ARG A 33 22.33 -37.39 6.69
N GLY A 34 21.55 -36.32 6.66
CA GLY A 34 21.32 -35.54 5.43
C GLY A 34 22.68 -35.26 4.79
N GLN A 35 22.78 -35.42 3.47
CA GLN A 35 24.01 -35.20 2.75
C GLN A 35 24.53 -33.80 3.06
N VAL A 36 25.78 -33.74 3.57
CA VAL A 36 26.45 -32.45 3.78
C VAL A 36 26.87 -31.92 2.42
N TYR A 37 26.72 -30.63 2.22
CA TYR A 37 27.16 -29.94 1.01
C TYR A 37 28.66 -30.16 0.79
N ASP A 38 29.05 -30.60 -0.42
CA ASP A 38 30.43 -30.73 -0.87
C ASP A 38 30.72 -29.67 -1.94
N PRO A 39 31.63 -28.71 -1.68
CA PRO A 39 31.97 -27.67 -2.65
C PRO A 39 32.63 -28.18 -3.95
N ASN A 40 33.10 -29.44 -3.98
CA ASN A 40 33.71 -30.06 -5.16
C ASN A 40 32.70 -30.84 -6.01
N VAL A 41 31.48 -31.00 -5.55
CA VAL A 41 30.41 -31.69 -6.27
C VAL A 41 29.40 -30.63 -6.76
N PRO A 42 28.98 -30.66 -8.06
CA PRO A 42 28.03 -29.69 -8.56
C PRO A 42 26.66 -29.76 -7.86
N VAL A 43 26.08 -28.59 -7.55
CA VAL A 43 24.69 -28.47 -7.19
C VAL A 43 23.84 -28.71 -8.44
N THR A 44 22.81 -29.54 -8.36
CA THR A 44 21.90 -29.79 -9.47
C THR A 44 20.45 -29.72 -9.04
N VAL A 45 19.58 -29.22 -9.88
CA VAL A 45 18.12 -29.31 -9.75
C VAL A 45 17.62 -30.21 -10.86
N THR A 46 16.90 -31.27 -10.54
CA THR A 46 16.46 -32.29 -11.48
C THR A 46 14.97 -32.26 -11.74
N ASP A 47 14.17 -31.78 -10.78
CA ASP A 47 12.73 -31.68 -10.89
C ASP A 47 12.15 -30.81 -9.76
N PHE A 48 10.91 -30.40 -9.91
CA PHE A 48 10.13 -29.76 -8.84
C PHE A 48 8.64 -30.09 -8.97
N TYR A 49 7.95 -29.99 -7.83
CA TYR A 49 6.51 -30.21 -7.75
C TYR A 49 5.91 -29.32 -6.62
N PRO A 50 4.74 -28.69 -6.86
CA PRO A 50 3.98 -28.64 -8.12
C PRO A 50 4.73 -27.84 -9.20
N ASP A 51 4.32 -27.94 -10.46
CA ASP A 51 4.88 -27.21 -11.60
C ASP A 51 4.17 -25.87 -11.85
N SER A 52 3.10 -25.62 -11.11
CA SER A 52 2.37 -24.35 -11.11
C SER A 52 1.81 -24.00 -9.74
N GLY A 53 1.56 -22.72 -9.52
CA GLY A 53 0.96 -22.21 -8.27
C GLY A 53 1.18 -20.71 -8.12
N GLY A 54 0.57 -20.11 -7.10
CA GLY A 54 0.72 -18.70 -6.75
C GLY A 54 1.58 -18.48 -5.50
N VAL A 55 1.41 -17.35 -4.87
CA VAL A 55 2.06 -16.99 -3.60
C VAL A 55 1.82 -18.05 -2.52
N ALA A 56 2.83 -18.30 -1.71
CA ALA A 56 2.79 -19.28 -0.60
C ALA A 56 2.52 -20.73 -1.02
N THR A 57 2.64 -21.07 -2.28
CA THR A 57 2.62 -22.46 -2.74
C THR A 57 3.81 -23.20 -2.14
N GLN A 58 3.55 -24.33 -1.49
CA GLN A 58 4.61 -25.20 -0.97
C GLN A 58 5.15 -26.09 -2.09
N MET A 59 6.46 -26.04 -2.29
CA MET A 59 7.15 -26.78 -3.35
C MET A 59 8.20 -27.72 -2.78
N ILE A 60 8.42 -28.79 -3.51
CA ILE A 60 9.57 -29.68 -3.32
C ILE A 60 10.45 -29.55 -4.56
N LEU A 61 11.70 -29.17 -4.36
CA LEU A 61 12.74 -29.20 -5.38
C LEU A 61 13.58 -30.47 -5.16
N ASN A 62 13.70 -31.29 -6.20
CA ASN A 62 14.56 -32.46 -6.20
C ASN A 62 15.88 -32.15 -6.89
N GLY A 63 16.97 -32.71 -6.39
CA GLY A 63 18.28 -32.44 -6.96
C GLY A 63 19.38 -33.18 -6.24
N SER A 64 20.54 -32.58 -6.19
CA SER A 64 21.68 -33.14 -5.44
C SER A 64 22.57 -32.03 -4.87
N ASN A 65 23.29 -32.40 -3.81
CA ASN A 65 24.30 -31.58 -3.14
C ASN A 65 23.77 -30.28 -2.56
N PHE A 66 22.52 -30.23 -2.09
CA PHE A 66 21.97 -29.05 -1.42
C PHE A 66 22.54 -28.89 0.01
N GLY A 67 22.95 -29.99 0.66
CA GLY A 67 23.27 -29.95 2.08
C GLY A 67 22.03 -29.78 2.97
N THR A 68 22.23 -29.68 4.27
CA THR A 68 21.16 -29.55 5.28
C THR A 68 21.22 -28.24 6.06
N ASP A 69 22.23 -27.42 5.85
CA ASP A 69 22.36 -26.11 6.48
C ASP A 69 21.54 -25.07 5.68
N LEU A 70 20.37 -24.71 6.20
CA LEU A 70 19.47 -23.76 5.55
C LEU A 70 20.06 -22.35 5.41
N ASN A 71 21.03 -21.97 6.24
CA ASN A 71 21.69 -20.67 6.12
C ASN A 71 22.58 -20.56 4.87
N ASN A 72 23.01 -21.70 4.35
CA ASN A 72 23.85 -21.78 3.16
C ASN A 72 23.05 -22.02 1.87
N ILE A 73 21.71 -22.15 1.96
CA ILE A 73 20.83 -22.46 0.84
C ILE A 73 19.95 -21.26 0.54
N GLN A 74 19.93 -20.81 -0.70
CA GLN A 74 19.04 -19.77 -1.19
C GLN A 74 18.30 -20.26 -2.44
N VAL A 75 17.04 -19.99 -2.53
CA VAL A 75 16.22 -20.32 -3.70
C VAL A 75 15.60 -19.04 -4.23
N TYR A 76 15.69 -18.86 -5.54
CA TYR A 76 15.14 -17.69 -6.23
C TYR A 76 14.14 -18.12 -7.29
N PHE A 77 13.06 -17.37 -7.38
CA PHE A 77 12.11 -17.36 -8.48
C PHE A 77 12.41 -16.08 -9.28
N ASN A 78 13.00 -16.22 -10.47
CA ASN A 78 13.66 -15.13 -11.17
C ASN A 78 14.68 -14.43 -10.21
N LYS A 79 14.43 -13.18 -9.82
CA LYS A 79 15.27 -12.44 -8.87
C LYS A 79 14.73 -12.43 -7.44
N LYS A 80 13.49 -12.93 -7.21
CA LYS A 80 12.85 -12.89 -5.90
C LYS A 80 13.24 -14.07 -5.04
N LYS A 81 13.75 -13.82 -3.85
CA LYS A 81 14.14 -14.85 -2.91
C LYS A 81 12.91 -15.54 -2.31
N ALA A 82 12.91 -16.87 -2.32
CA ALA A 82 11.90 -17.72 -1.72
C ALA A 82 12.31 -18.17 -0.29
N ALA A 83 11.34 -18.52 0.52
CA ALA A 83 11.60 -19.09 1.84
C ALA A 83 11.93 -20.58 1.73
N VAL A 84 13.12 -21.00 2.17
CA VAL A 84 13.51 -22.40 2.30
C VAL A 84 13.15 -22.86 3.70
N ILE A 85 12.20 -23.78 3.82
CA ILE A 85 11.66 -24.27 5.10
C ILE A 85 12.27 -25.61 5.54
N GLY A 86 13.02 -26.29 4.66
CA GLY A 86 13.68 -27.54 5.01
C GLY A 86 14.58 -28.06 3.88
N SER A 87 15.56 -28.93 4.25
CA SER A 87 16.43 -29.63 3.32
C SER A 87 16.75 -31.04 3.83
N LEU A 88 16.73 -32.00 2.92
CA LEU A 88 17.21 -33.38 3.14
C LEU A 88 18.52 -33.67 2.41
N GLY A 89 19.15 -32.66 1.78
CA GLY A 89 20.37 -32.81 1.02
C GLY A 89 20.13 -33.05 -0.49
N ASP A 90 19.14 -33.80 -0.83
CA ASP A 90 18.67 -34.08 -2.21
C ASP A 90 17.26 -33.48 -2.50
N LYS A 91 16.61 -32.95 -1.47
CA LYS A 91 15.28 -32.30 -1.56
C LYS A 91 15.27 -31.02 -0.76
N LEU A 92 14.70 -29.97 -1.36
CA LEU A 92 14.37 -28.71 -0.67
C LEU A 92 12.87 -28.55 -0.56
N TYR A 93 12.43 -28.06 0.58
CA TYR A 93 11.06 -27.63 0.83
C TYR A 93 11.05 -26.11 0.79
N VAL A 94 10.30 -25.55 -0.14
CA VAL A 94 10.33 -24.13 -0.48
C VAL A 94 8.92 -23.57 -0.50
N ILE A 95 8.76 -22.34 -0.07
CA ILE A 95 7.52 -21.59 -0.22
C ILE A 95 7.73 -20.54 -1.31
N THR A 96 6.86 -20.54 -2.33
CA THR A 96 6.93 -19.56 -3.42
C THR A 96 6.78 -18.13 -2.89
N PRO A 97 7.64 -17.21 -3.35
CA PRO A 97 7.60 -15.82 -2.91
C PRO A 97 6.36 -15.10 -3.48
N ARG A 98 6.10 -13.93 -2.96
CA ARG A 98 5.19 -12.98 -3.58
C ARG A 98 5.73 -12.59 -4.96
N ARG A 99 4.88 -12.42 -5.94
CA ARG A 99 5.14 -12.03 -7.32
C ARG A 99 6.64 -11.96 -7.70
N PRO A 100 7.20 -12.98 -8.38
CA PRO A 100 8.64 -13.06 -8.62
C PRO A 100 9.23 -11.96 -9.53
N GLY A 101 8.39 -11.17 -10.18
CA GLY A 101 8.83 -10.13 -11.12
C GLY A 101 9.52 -10.66 -12.37
N ASP A 102 9.65 -9.84 -13.40
CA ASP A 102 10.39 -10.13 -14.64
C ASP A 102 10.02 -11.45 -15.36
N GLY A 103 8.89 -12.08 -15.00
CA GLY A 103 8.34 -13.26 -15.68
C GLY A 103 7.64 -12.84 -16.98
N MET A 104 7.63 -13.75 -17.96
CA MET A 104 6.87 -13.59 -19.19
C MET A 104 5.60 -14.41 -19.09
N PRO A 105 4.43 -13.90 -19.53
CA PRO A 105 3.24 -14.71 -19.67
C PRO A 105 3.53 -15.89 -20.60
N ASP A 106 3.05 -17.08 -20.25
CA ASP A 106 3.38 -18.29 -21.00
C ASP A 106 2.58 -18.43 -22.31
N ASP A 107 1.38 -17.89 -22.31
CA ASP A 107 0.41 -17.94 -23.43
C ASP A 107 -0.15 -16.55 -23.79
N GLY A 108 0.39 -15.48 -23.20
CA GLY A 108 -0.12 -14.12 -23.31
C GLY A 108 -1.24 -13.82 -22.31
N ASP A 109 -1.56 -14.74 -21.38
CA ASP A 109 -2.49 -14.50 -20.29
C ASP A 109 -1.80 -13.69 -19.20
N PRO A 110 -2.32 -12.51 -18.84
CA PRO A 110 -1.72 -11.66 -17.80
C PRO A 110 -1.76 -12.28 -16.39
N ASP A 111 -2.53 -13.36 -16.19
CA ASP A 111 -2.66 -14.03 -14.90
C ASP A 111 -1.60 -15.14 -14.67
N HIS A 112 -0.69 -15.36 -15.63
CA HIS A 112 0.38 -16.35 -15.52
C HIS A 112 1.73 -15.79 -15.93
N ASP A 113 2.76 -16.10 -15.14
CA ASP A 113 4.15 -15.82 -15.45
C ASP A 113 4.97 -17.11 -15.46
N GLN A 114 5.78 -17.30 -16.48
CA GLN A 114 6.81 -18.35 -16.48
C GLN A 114 8.07 -17.89 -15.79
N VAL A 115 8.43 -18.51 -14.67
CA VAL A 115 9.55 -18.10 -13.83
C VAL A 115 10.64 -19.18 -13.77
N ASP A 116 11.89 -18.71 -13.79
CA ASP A 116 13.06 -19.56 -13.57
C ASP A 116 13.23 -19.85 -12.08
N ILE A 117 13.53 -21.11 -11.74
CA ILE A 117 13.91 -21.50 -10.38
C ILE A 117 15.40 -21.71 -10.33
N THR A 118 16.09 -20.94 -9.48
CA THR A 118 17.52 -21.04 -9.24
C THR A 118 17.78 -21.40 -7.79
N VAL A 119 18.55 -22.45 -7.56
CA VAL A 119 19.05 -22.84 -6.24
C VAL A 119 20.50 -22.43 -6.14
N GLN A 120 20.85 -21.71 -5.09
CA GLN A 120 22.22 -21.34 -4.74
C GLN A 120 22.59 -22.02 -3.42
N VAL A 121 23.73 -22.69 -3.39
CA VAL A 121 24.31 -23.28 -2.18
C VAL A 121 25.77 -22.87 -2.09
N GLY A 122 26.10 -22.07 -1.09
CA GLY A 122 27.42 -21.45 -1.02
C GLY A 122 27.71 -20.59 -2.25
N GLU A 123 28.82 -20.90 -2.94
CA GLU A 123 29.23 -20.21 -4.17
C GLU A 123 28.65 -20.84 -5.47
N GLN A 124 28.01 -22.00 -5.36
CA GLN A 124 27.47 -22.72 -6.51
C GLN A 124 26.00 -22.36 -6.74
N SER A 125 25.58 -22.32 -8.00
CA SER A 125 24.18 -22.12 -8.36
C SER A 125 23.76 -23.06 -9.48
N ALA A 126 22.50 -23.47 -9.46
CA ALA A 126 21.88 -24.29 -10.50
C ALA A 126 20.49 -23.75 -10.82
N THR A 127 20.23 -23.51 -12.08
CA THR A 127 18.90 -23.14 -12.58
C THR A 127 18.31 -24.33 -13.32
N TYR A 128 17.07 -24.67 -13.01
CA TYR A 128 16.39 -25.76 -13.71
C TYR A 128 15.86 -25.26 -15.05
N ASN A 129 15.91 -26.12 -16.06
CA ASN A 129 15.53 -25.77 -17.43
C ASN A 129 14.00 -25.71 -17.66
N LYS A 130 13.20 -26.32 -16.77
CA LYS A 130 11.73 -26.22 -16.79
C LYS A 130 11.33 -25.02 -15.96
N LYS A 131 10.48 -24.18 -16.53
CA LYS A 131 9.93 -23.01 -15.81
C LYS A 131 8.76 -23.42 -14.94
N PHE A 132 8.61 -22.72 -13.82
CA PHE A 132 7.44 -22.80 -12.98
C PHE A 132 6.38 -21.83 -13.49
N ASN A 133 5.14 -22.32 -13.64
CA ASN A 133 4.03 -21.48 -14.06
C ASN A 133 3.41 -20.79 -12.84
N TYR A 134 3.78 -19.51 -12.64
CA TYR A 134 3.33 -18.72 -11.49
C TYR A 134 1.98 -18.06 -11.78
N HIS A 135 0.96 -18.47 -11.04
CA HIS A 135 -0.37 -17.87 -11.15
C HIS A 135 -0.43 -16.56 -10.38
N ILE A 136 -0.69 -15.47 -11.08
CA ILE A 136 -0.92 -14.16 -10.48
C ILE A 136 -2.40 -14.10 -10.06
N GLN A 137 -2.65 -14.26 -8.77
CA GLN A 137 -3.97 -14.05 -8.21
C GLN A 137 -3.99 -12.72 -7.46
N THR A 138 -4.79 -11.79 -7.93
CA THR A 138 -5.11 -10.60 -7.14
C THR A 138 -6.08 -11.00 -6.03
N LEU A 139 -5.65 -10.87 -4.78
CA LEU A 139 -6.45 -11.16 -3.60
C LEU A 139 -6.47 -9.95 -2.67
N VAL A 140 -7.63 -9.68 -2.13
CA VAL A 140 -7.81 -8.76 -1.01
C VAL A 140 -7.73 -9.55 0.28
N SER A 141 -6.84 -9.15 1.16
CA SER A 141 -6.67 -9.76 2.47
C SER A 141 -6.48 -8.70 3.56
N THR A 142 -6.95 -9.00 4.74
CA THR A 142 -6.72 -8.18 5.92
C THR A 142 -5.28 -8.34 6.38
N LEU A 143 -4.50 -7.27 6.32
CA LEU A 143 -3.14 -7.23 6.83
C LEU A 143 -3.12 -7.20 8.35
N CYS A 144 -3.85 -6.27 8.94
CA CYS A 144 -3.99 -6.11 10.39
C CYS A 144 -5.24 -5.27 10.71
N GLY A 145 -5.63 -5.26 11.99
CA GLY A 145 -6.82 -4.56 12.46
C GLY A 145 -8.07 -5.44 12.49
N ARG A 146 -9.06 -4.98 13.23
CA ARG A 146 -10.39 -5.64 13.34
C ARG A 146 -11.48 -4.59 13.36
N PRO A 147 -12.63 -4.85 12.75
CA PRO A 147 -13.78 -3.95 12.84
C PRO A 147 -14.29 -3.82 14.28
N GLY A 148 -14.70 -2.60 14.67
CA GLY A 148 -15.35 -2.35 15.96
C GLY A 148 -14.42 -2.33 17.16
N THR A 149 -13.12 -2.14 16.98
CA THR A 149 -12.17 -2.00 18.09
C THR A 149 -12.30 -0.63 18.77
N THR A 150 -12.20 -0.62 20.10
CA THR A 150 -12.34 0.59 20.92
C THR A 150 -10.99 1.15 21.41
N GLU A 151 -9.90 0.44 21.15
CA GLU A 151 -8.55 0.81 21.56
C GLU A 151 -7.55 0.55 20.43
N THR A 152 -6.52 1.38 20.36
CA THR A 152 -5.36 1.14 19.49
C THR A 152 -4.38 0.24 20.24
N LYS A 153 -4.01 -0.88 19.60
CA LYS A 153 -2.97 -1.79 20.09
C LYS A 153 -1.90 -1.98 19.03
N VAL A 154 -0.67 -2.04 19.47
CA VAL A 154 0.50 -2.34 18.62
C VAL A 154 1.19 -3.60 19.13
N GLY A 155 1.93 -4.25 18.26
CA GLY A 155 2.58 -5.53 18.52
C GLY A 155 2.75 -6.29 17.21
N THR A 156 2.56 -7.62 17.21
CA THR A 156 2.51 -8.37 15.97
C THR A 156 1.33 -7.93 15.10
N LEU A 157 1.42 -8.10 13.78
CA LEU A 157 0.34 -7.67 12.88
C LEU A 157 -1.02 -8.33 13.22
N GLY A 158 -1.00 -9.58 13.69
CA GLY A 158 -2.20 -10.28 14.13
C GLY A 158 -2.84 -9.72 15.41
N GLU A 159 -2.09 -8.96 16.21
CA GLU A 159 -2.53 -8.32 17.46
C GLU A 159 -2.82 -6.83 17.29
N THR A 160 -2.40 -6.26 16.15
CA THR A 160 -2.56 -4.83 15.87
C THR A 160 -4.04 -4.49 15.70
N GLU A 161 -4.47 -3.45 16.38
CA GLU A 161 -5.83 -2.92 16.32
C GLU A 161 -5.79 -1.38 16.23
N PHE A 162 -6.70 -0.80 15.48
CA PHE A 162 -6.80 0.64 15.30
C PHE A 162 -8.12 1.13 15.88
N LYS A 163 -8.04 2.05 16.83
CA LYS A 163 -9.20 2.81 17.29
C LYS A 163 -9.43 3.98 16.34
N GLY A 164 -10.67 4.31 16.13
CA GLY A 164 -11.06 5.50 15.39
C GLY A 164 -11.79 5.20 14.10
N GLU A 165 -12.15 6.28 13.44
CA GLU A 165 -12.70 6.22 12.10
C GLU A 165 -11.58 5.96 11.09
N MET A 166 -11.95 5.82 9.85
CA MET A 166 -11.05 5.68 8.71
C MET A 166 -9.89 6.66 8.76
N GLY A 167 -8.73 6.18 8.39
CA GLY A 167 -7.51 6.96 8.34
C GLY A 167 -6.91 7.01 6.95
N PHE A 168 -5.82 7.72 6.86
CA PHE A 168 -5.03 7.85 5.65
C PHE A 168 -3.79 6.98 5.75
N LEU A 169 -3.25 6.64 4.59
CA LEU A 169 -2.12 5.74 4.45
C LEU A 169 -0.97 6.41 3.70
N ALA A 170 0.24 5.99 4.03
CA ALA A 170 1.44 6.24 3.23
C ALA A 170 2.36 5.04 3.33
N VAL A 171 3.23 4.86 2.34
CA VAL A 171 4.27 3.82 2.33
C VAL A 171 5.61 4.50 2.15
N ASP A 172 6.63 4.10 2.91
CA ASP A 172 8.00 4.59 2.78
C ASP A 172 8.81 3.80 1.75
N ALA A 173 10.08 4.17 1.59
CA ALA A 173 11.00 3.51 0.65
C ALA A 173 11.36 2.06 1.04
N GLU A 174 11.09 1.66 2.27
CA GLU A 174 11.33 0.30 2.81
C GLU A 174 10.04 -0.53 2.87
N ASP A 175 8.97 -0.05 2.22
CA ASP A 175 7.63 -0.65 2.22
C ASP A 175 6.97 -0.75 3.61
N ASN A 176 7.38 0.09 4.57
CA ASN A 176 6.63 0.22 5.80
C ASN A 176 5.36 1.04 5.57
N LEU A 177 4.23 0.52 6.01
CA LEU A 177 2.95 1.20 5.91
C LEU A 177 2.72 2.11 7.12
N PHE A 178 2.48 3.37 6.88
CA PHE A 178 2.08 4.35 7.91
C PHE A 178 0.57 4.54 7.87
N VAL A 179 -0.05 4.34 9.02
CA VAL A 179 -1.50 4.46 9.22
C VAL A 179 -1.75 5.64 10.14
N ALA A 180 -2.56 6.58 9.69
CA ALA A 180 -3.06 7.70 10.48
C ALA A 180 -4.55 7.52 10.76
N PRO A 181 -4.98 6.73 11.76
CA PRO A 181 -6.37 6.58 12.13
C PRO A 181 -6.93 7.92 12.57
N ARG A 182 -8.14 8.23 12.17
CA ARG A 182 -8.78 9.50 12.50
C ARG A 182 -9.65 9.34 13.74
N GLU A 183 -9.23 9.92 14.84
CA GLU A 183 -10.04 10.06 16.03
C GLU A 183 -10.58 11.50 16.14
N LEU A 184 -11.88 11.68 16.03
CA LEU A 184 -12.50 12.97 16.34
C LEU A 184 -12.43 13.21 17.84
N TRP A 185 -11.75 14.27 18.25
CA TRP A 185 -11.59 14.69 19.67
C TRP A 185 -10.79 13.71 20.55
N GLY A 186 -9.97 12.85 19.93
CA GLY A 186 -9.13 11.88 20.61
C GLY A 186 -7.62 12.17 20.52
N ALA A 187 -6.82 11.27 21.05
CA ALA A 187 -5.37 11.28 20.89
C ALA A 187 -5.00 10.67 19.53
N ASN A 188 -4.90 11.52 18.52
CA ASN A 188 -4.56 11.06 17.18
C ASN A 188 -3.13 10.50 17.13
N LYS A 189 -2.99 9.37 16.48
CA LYS A 189 -1.74 8.59 16.41
C LYS A 189 -1.28 8.43 14.97
N LEU A 190 0.04 8.29 14.79
CA LEU A 190 0.63 7.72 13.59
C LEU A 190 1.23 6.38 13.95
N ILE A 191 0.86 5.35 13.23
CA ILE A 191 1.28 3.97 13.47
C ILE A 191 2.03 3.48 12.24
N MET A 192 3.25 2.96 12.45
CA MET A 192 4.01 2.27 11.42
C MET A 192 3.75 0.77 11.53
N VAL A 193 3.54 0.15 10.38
CA VAL A 193 3.31 -1.29 10.22
C VAL A 193 4.40 -1.81 9.29
N SER A 194 5.26 -2.69 9.78
CA SER A 194 6.34 -3.31 9.01
C SER A 194 5.99 -4.76 8.72
N MET A 195 5.85 -5.09 7.44
CA MET A 195 5.64 -6.46 7.00
C MET A 195 6.90 -7.31 7.17
N GLU A 196 8.07 -6.71 6.99
CA GLU A 196 9.36 -7.39 7.13
C GLU A 196 9.55 -7.94 8.55
N THR A 197 9.28 -7.13 9.56
CA THR A 197 9.45 -7.51 10.96
C THR A 197 8.20 -8.15 11.58
N ASN A 198 7.07 -8.15 10.86
CA ASN A 198 5.75 -8.57 11.36
C ASN A 198 5.34 -7.80 12.62
N GLN A 199 5.65 -6.51 12.68
CA GLN A 199 5.40 -5.67 13.86
C GLN A 199 4.73 -4.35 13.48
N SER A 200 3.96 -3.81 14.41
CA SER A 200 3.50 -2.42 14.37
C SER A 200 4.02 -1.63 15.56
N SER A 201 4.22 -0.35 15.39
CA SER A 201 4.71 0.56 16.42
C SER A 201 4.04 1.93 16.32
N ILE A 202 3.88 2.59 17.47
CA ILE A 202 3.37 3.96 17.51
C ILE A 202 4.54 4.92 17.27
N ILE A 203 4.43 5.72 16.21
CA ILE A 203 5.41 6.76 15.86
C ILE A 203 5.02 8.09 16.50
N ILE A 204 3.73 8.47 16.41
CA ILE A 204 3.19 9.64 17.11
C ILE A 204 2.09 9.12 18.05
N ASP A 205 2.29 9.27 19.36
CA ASP A 205 1.32 8.76 20.36
C ASP A 205 0.17 9.75 20.60
N ASN A 206 0.42 11.03 20.51
CA ASN A 206 -0.58 12.06 20.72
C ASN A 206 -0.28 13.29 19.85
N ALA A 207 -0.89 13.36 18.69
CA ALA A 207 -0.80 14.52 17.80
C ALA A 207 -1.70 15.70 18.24
N GLY A 208 -2.43 15.55 19.34
CA GLY A 208 -3.39 16.53 19.82
C GLY A 208 -4.83 16.20 19.42
N GLN A 209 -5.75 17.13 19.65
CA GLN A 209 -7.18 16.93 19.38
C GLN A 209 -7.55 17.04 17.89
N ALA A 210 -6.70 17.71 17.11
CA ALA A 210 -6.92 17.81 15.67
C ALA A 210 -6.53 16.49 14.96
N PRO A 211 -7.41 15.91 14.13
CA PRO A 211 -7.09 14.72 13.38
C PRO A 211 -5.83 14.88 12.52
N LEU A 212 -5.05 13.83 12.41
CA LEU A 212 -4.04 13.70 11.37
C LEU A 212 -4.75 13.45 10.03
N ASN A 213 -4.28 14.13 9.00
CA ASN A 213 -4.82 13.97 7.65
C ASN A 213 -3.84 13.21 6.75
N GLN A 214 -4.08 13.21 5.44
CA GLN A 214 -3.31 12.44 4.49
C GLN A 214 -1.80 12.71 4.64
N PRO A 215 -1.00 11.71 5.03
CA PRO A 215 0.45 11.83 5.04
C PRO A 215 0.99 12.08 3.63
N CYS A 216 2.02 12.90 3.54
CA CYS A 216 2.74 13.18 2.32
C CYS A 216 4.15 12.58 2.43
N VAL A 217 4.51 11.74 1.49
CA VAL A 217 5.86 11.16 1.40
C VAL A 217 6.81 12.21 0.85
N ILE A 218 7.99 12.35 1.45
CA ILE A 218 9.05 13.27 1.05
C ILE A 218 10.39 12.53 0.97
N ASP A 219 11.38 13.16 0.38
CA ASP A 219 12.76 12.65 0.30
C ASP A 219 12.80 11.20 -0.20
N HIS A 220 12.17 10.95 -1.37
CA HIS A 220 12.13 9.64 -2.03
C HIS A 220 11.67 8.49 -1.12
N GLY A 221 10.77 8.77 -0.18
CA GLY A 221 10.25 7.77 0.74
C GLY A 221 10.94 7.72 2.11
N ASN A 222 12.00 8.51 2.33
CA ASN A 222 12.72 8.51 3.61
C ASN A 222 12.03 9.32 4.70
N GLY A 223 11.05 10.14 4.36
CA GLY A 223 10.33 10.98 5.31
C GLY A 223 8.85 11.13 4.99
N LEU A 224 8.11 11.58 5.99
CA LEU A 224 6.69 11.89 5.91
C LEU A 224 6.41 13.25 6.54
N VAL A 225 5.55 14.01 5.88
CA VAL A 225 4.91 15.21 6.42
C VAL A 225 3.42 14.94 6.59
N ILE A 226 2.90 15.16 7.78
CA ILE A 226 1.53 14.82 8.13
C ILE A 226 0.81 16.10 8.58
N PRO A 227 -0.16 16.63 7.82
CA PRO A 227 -0.95 17.79 8.20
C PRO A 227 -1.92 17.46 9.32
N THR A 228 -2.27 18.47 10.10
CA THR A 228 -3.40 18.40 11.03
C THR A 228 -4.58 19.20 10.50
N ASP A 229 -5.79 18.86 10.92
CA ASP A 229 -7.02 19.52 10.46
C ASP A 229 -7.11 21.00 10.88
N GLN A 230 -6.41 21.38 11.94
CA GLN A 230 -6.49 22.71 12.52
C GLN A 230 -5.11 23.36 12.62
N ASN A 231 -5.10 24.69 12.55
CA ASN A 231 -3.92 25.55 12.66
C ASN A 231 -2.90 25.28 11.54
N ASN A 232 -1.80 26.01 11.58
CA ASN A 232 -0.70 25.87 10.63
C ASN A 232 0.27 24.74 11.04
N THR A 233 -0.18 23.80 11.84
CA THR A 233 0.66 22.73 12.38
C THR A 233 0.71 21.53 11.44
N TYR A 234 1.88 20.92 11.36
CA TYR A 234 2.14 19.63 10.75
C TYR A 234 3.16 18.85 11.56
N TRP A 235 3.22 17.56 11.32
CA TRP A 235 4.23 16.69 11.91
C TRP A 235 5.17 16.21 10.81
N MET A 236 6.44 16.04 11.17
CA MET A 236 7.46 15.41 10.33
C MET A 236 8.05 14.22 11.06
N VAL A 237 8.28 13.16 10.31
CA VAL A 237 9.04 11.99 10.73
C VAL A 237 10.00 11.61 9.61
N HIS A 238 11.19 11.09 9.95
CA HIS A 238 12.20 10.76 8.96
C HIS A 238 13.02 9.54 9.42
N SER A 239 13.36 8.64 8.50
CA SER A 239 14.12 7.43 8.78
C SER A 239 15.50 7.72 9.38
N ALA A 240 16.20 8.74 8.89
CA ALA A 240 17.50 9.17 9.42
C ALA A 240 17.45 9.59 10.90
N ASP A 241 16.27 10.00 11.40
CA ASP A 241 16.03 10.32 12.80
C ASP A 241 15.29 9.20 13.54
N PHE A 242 15.32 7.96 13.01
CA PHE A 242 14.59 6.82 13.58
C PHE A 242 13.10 7.09 13.74
N TRP A 243 12.50 7.79 12.81
CA TRP A 243 11.09 8.18 12.79
C TRP A 243 10.64 9.03 13.99
N GLN A 244 11.58 9.73 14.66
CA GLN A 244 11.25 10.58 15.79
C GLN A 244 10.35 11.74 15.33
N PRO A 245 9.16 11.93 15.95
CA PRO A 245 8.21 12.93 15.51
C PRO A 245 8.68 14.34 15.86
N LYS A 246 8.63 15.24 14.89
CA LYS A 246 8.91 16.67 15.05
C LYS A 246 7.66 17.45 14.69
N ARG A 247 7.10 18.16 15.66
CA ARG A 247 6.03 19.11 15.38
C ARG A 247 6.61 20.38 14.77
N ARG A 248 5.95 20.88 13.74
CA ARG A 248 6.30 22.10 13.02
C ARG A 248 5.06 22.95 12.80
N ASP A 249 5.29 24.27 12.67
CA ASP A 249 4.27 25.22 12.25
C ASP A 249 4.80 25.93 11.00
N TYR A 250 3.93 26.17 10.02
CA TYR A 250 4.29 27.02 8.90
C TYR A 250 3.74 28.43 9.10
N MET A 251 4.42 29.41 8.50
CA MET A 251 4.09 30.82 8.58
C MET A 251 4.26 31.49 7.23
N ALA A 252 3.62 32.63 7.06
CA ALA A 252 3.79 33.41 5.84
C ALA A 252 5.28 33.79 5.65
N ALA A 253 5.79 33.52 4.48
CA ALA A 253 7.11 33.99 4.08
C ALA A 253 7.13 35.52 4.00
N GLU A 254 8.34 36.11 3.96
CA GLU A 254 8.48 37.57 3.86
C GLU A 254 7.77 38.10 2.63
N GLY A 255 6.87 39.06 2.83
CA GLY A 255 6.08 39.69 1.77
C GLY A 255 4.75 39.00 1.47
N GLU A 256 4.47 37.86 2.09
CA GLU A 256 3.20 37.13 1.92
C GLU A 256 2.11 37.60 2.89
N ASP A 257 0.88 37.46 2.47
CA ASP A 257 -0.31 37.79 3.26
C ASP A 257 -0.57 36.69 4.32
N ALA A 258 -0.33 37.01 5.58
CA ALA A 258 -0.54 36.08 6.69
C ALA A 258 -1.99 35.56 6.80
N ASP A 259 -2.99 36.34 6.42
CA ASP A 259 -4.39 35.91 6.45
C ASP A 259 -4.69 34.87 5.37
N LYS A 260 -3.97 34.91 4.27
CA LYS A 260 -4.05 33.86 3.23
C LYS A 260 -3.34 32.60 3.66
N VAL A 261 -2.23 32.68 4.39
CA VAL A 261 -1.45 31.56 4.85
C VAL A 261 -2.07 30.86 6.04
N ASN A 262 -2.70 31.59 6.96
CA ASN A 262 -3.36 31.01 8.13
C ASN A 262 -4.58 30.20 7.71
N THR A 263 -4.43 28.86 7.76
CA THR A 263 -5.47 27.93 7.28
C THR A 263 -6.09 27.16 8.42
N VAL A 264 -7.42 27.06 8.41
CA VAL A 264 -8.17 26.35 9.44
C VAL A 264 -8.45 24.89 9.03
N TYR A 265 -8.64 24.57 7.76
CA TYR A 265 -8.94 23.21 7.31
C TYR A 265 -8.08 22.85 6.10
N LYS A 266 -7.17 21.90 6.27
CA LYS A 266 -6.36 21.31 5.22
C LYS A 266 -6.46 19.78 5.30
N HIS A 267 -6.78 19.14 4.20
CA HIS A 267 -7.08 17.70 4.17
C HIS A 267 -5.91 16.86 3.66
N SER A 268 -4.99 17.46 2.90
CA SER A 268 -3.81 16.78 2.41
C SER A 268 -2.65 17.72 2.17
N PHE A 269 -1.46 17.15 2.21
CA PHE A 269 -0.26 17.70 1.61
C PHE A 269 0.12 16.84 0.40
N ALA A 270 0.73 17.45 -0.61
CA ALA A 270 1.36 16.76 -1.73
C ALA A 270 2.76 17.33 -1.93
N TYR A 271 3.76 16.47 -2.03
CA TYR A 271 5.16 16.86 -2.23
C TYR A 271 5.48 16.92 -3.72
N CYS A 272 6.14 18.01 -4.13
CA CYS A 272 6.58 18.21 -5.49
C CYS A 272 8.09 17.96 -5.59
N GLU A 273 8.48 16.88 -6.26
CA GLU A 273 9.89 16.51 -6.45
C GLU A 273 10.68 17.53 -7.30
N LEU A 274 10.00 18.39 -8.08
CA LEU A 274 10.66 19.39 -8.92
C LEU A 274 11.26 20.53 -8.13
N ASP A 275 10.59 20.95 -7.07
CA ASP A 275 10.98 22.14 -6.32
C ASP A 275 11.24 21.88 -4.83
N GLY A 276 10.98 20.66 -4.36
CA GLY A 276 11.26 20.26 -2.99
C GLY A 276 10.29 20.82 -1.95
N TYR A 277 9.14 21.31 -2.38
CA TYR A 277 8.14 21.87 -1.49
C TYR A 277 6.91 20.97 -1.39
N PHE A 278 6.17 21.09 -0.31
CA PHE A 278 4.86 20.48 -0.26
C PHE A 278 3.75 21.53 -0.43
N TYR A 279 2.69 21.10 -1.07
CA TYR A 279 1.55 21.93 -1.42
C TYR A 279 0.35 21.53 -0.59
N CYS A 280 -0.43 22.51 -0.15
CA CYS A 280 -1.73 22.25 0.46
C CYS A 280 -2.77 23.25 -0.03
N ARG A 281 -4.04 22.87 0.10
CA ARG A 281 -5.16 23.71 -0.22
C ARG A 281 -5.96 24.04 1.03
N ARG A 282 -6.39 25.30 1.17
CA ARG A 282 -7.42 25.69 2.13
C ARG A 282 -8.79 25.24 1.64
N LYS A 283 -9.59 24.62 2.52
CA LYS A 283 -10.95 24.23 2.18
C LYS A 283 -11.86 25.40 1.78
N ASP A 284 -11.66 26.55 2.43
CA ASP A 284 -12.47 27.78 2.26
C ASP A 284 -11.93 28.73 1.18
N ALA A 285 -10.83 28.40 0.54
CA ALA A 285 -10.22 29.20 -0.53
C ALA A 285 -10.29 28.46 -1.87
N SER A 286 -10.85 29.09 -2.85
CA SER A 286 -11.09 28.50 -4.16
C SER A 286 -9.98 28.74 -5.19
N ASN A 287 -9.13 29.74 -4.97
CA ASN A 287 -8.28 30.27 -6.02
C ASN A 287 -6.78 30.27 -5.72
N PHE A 288 -6.33 29.61 -4.65
CA PHE A 288 -4.89 29.48 -4.40
C PHE A 288 -4.55 28.21 -3.64
N PHE A 289 -3.27 27.80 -3.75
CA PHE A 289 -2.60 26.81 -2.91
C PHE A 289 -1.58 27.50 -2.03
N LEU A 290 -1.16 26.81 -0.98
CA LEU A 290 0.06 27.16 -0.26
C LEU A 290 1.17 26.22 -0.72
N LYS A 291 2.33 26.79 -0.99
CA LYS A 291 3.60 26.11 -1.21
C LYS A 291 4.44 26.30 0.04
N ILE A 292 4.89 25.24 0.67
CA ILE A 292 5.48 25.25 2.00
C ILE A 292 6.84 24.53 1.96
N ASP A 293 7.84 25.18 2.51
CA ASP A 293 9.17 24.61 2.73
C ASP A 293 9.16 23.75 4.00
N ALA A 294 9.52 22.47 3.87
CA ALA A 294 9.49 21.51 4.95
C ALA A 294 10.48 21.84 6.08
N ASP A 295 11.62 22.43 5.76
CA ASP A 295 12.70 22.70 6.71
C ASP A 295 12.50 23.98 7.49
N THR A 296 12.10 25.05 6.79
CA THR A 296 11.93 26.38 7.40
C THR A 296 10.52 26.66 7.88
N GLY A 297 9.52 25.97 7.32
CA GLY A 297 8.10 26.26 7.55
C GLY A 297 7.61 27.54 6.84
N ASN A 298 8.42 28.16 5.99
CA ASN A 298 7.97 29.31 5.22
C ASN A 298 6.92 28.88 4.18
N ALA A 299 5.85 29.65 4.07
CA ALA A 299 4.74 29.36 3.16
C ALA A 299 4.48 30.55 2.22
N TRP A 300 4.31 30.25 0.96
CA TRP A 300 3.98 31.18 -0.10
C TRP A 300 2.60 30.87 -0.68
N VAL A 301 1.92 31.92 -1.10
CA VAL A 301 0.65 31.80 -1.82
C VAL A 301 0.91 31.53 -3.30
N VAL A 302 0.38 30.44 -3.81
CA VAL A 302 0.38 30.12 -5.24
C VAL A 302 -0.99 30.46 -5.78
N ASP A 303 -1.11 31.61 -6.45
CA ASP A 303 -2.37 32.05 -7.07
C ASP A 303 -2.66 31.16 -8.29
N THR A 304 -3.88 30.63 -8.37
CA THR A 304 -4.34 29.78 -9.47
C THR A 304 -5.27 30.50 -10.44
N GLY A 305 -5.38 31.83 -10.30
CA GLY A 305 -6.31 32.64 -11.06
C GLY A 305 -7.76 32.41 -10.60
N ASN A 306 -8.70 32.78 -11.45
CA ASN A 306 -10.13 32.72 -11.13
C ASN A 306 -10.68 31.30 -11.41
N ASN A 307 -10.45 30.38 -10.51
CA ASN A 307 -10.87 28.97 -10.62
C ASN A 307 -12.05 28.65 -9.69
N ASP A 308 -13.25 29.08 -10.08
CA ASP A 308 -14.51 28.76 -9.37
C ASP A 308 -14.81 27.25 -9.29
N LEU A 309 -14.07 26.43 -10.07
CA LEU A 309 -14.25 24.98 -10.12
C LEU A 309 -13.85 24.26 -8.82
N LEU A 310 -12.92 24.82 -8.05
CA LEU A 310 -12.45 24.17 -6.81
C LEU A 310 -13.48 24.22 -5.69
N GLY A 311 -14.32 25.26 -5.62
CA GLY A 311 -15.34 25.38 -4.58
C GLY A 311 -14.82 25.19 -3.15
N SER A 312 -15.70 24.92 -2.22
CA SER A 312 -15.38 24.57 -0.81
C SER A 312 -15.33 23.06 -0.59
N SER A 313 -14.69 22.29 -1.48
CA SER A 313 -14.58 20.84 -1.36
C SER A 313 -13.40 20.42 -0.49
N ASP A 314 -13.56 19.32 0.25
CA ASP A 314 -12.44 18.55 0.75
C ASP A 314 -11.57 18.11 -0.45
N CYS A 315 -10.25 18.21 -0.31
CA CYS A 315 -9.34 18.00 -1.41
C CYS A 315 -8.17 17.12 -0.96
N TYR A 316 -8.00 15.98 -1.60
CA TYR A 316 -6.86 15.08 -1.43
C TYR A 316 -6.02 15.13 -2.70
N MET A 317 -4.69 15.15 -2.55
CA MET A 317 -3.80 15.50 -3.65
C MET A 317 -2.62 14.54 -3.76
N THR A 318 -2.14 14.36 -4.99
CA THR A 318 -0.85 13.71 -5.28
C THR A 318 -0.26 14.30 -6.56
N PHE A 319 1.08 14.39 -6.61
CA PHE A 319 1.78 14.74 -7.84
C PHE A 319 1.98 13.52 -8.74
N GLY A 320 2.09 13.74 -10.05
CA GLY A 320 2.48 12.74 -11.01
C GLY A 320 3.88 12.19 -10.72
N ARG A 321 4.08 10.88 -10.87
CA ARG A 321 5.37 10.23 -10.62
C ARG A 321 6.36 10.46 -11.77
N LYS A 322 5.90 10.31 -13.02
CA LYS A 322 6.72 10.57 -14.23
C LYS A 322 6.73 12.03 -14.62
N ASP A 323 5.65 12.75 -14.34
CA ASP A 323 5.53 14.18 -14.63
C ASP A 323 5.10 14.92 -13.34
N PRO A 324 6.07 15.29 -12.48
CA PRO A 324 5.79 15.94 -11.21
C PRO A 324 5.31 17.40 -11.33
N LYS A 325 5.07 17.90 -12.53
CA LYS A 325 4.33 19.14 -12.76
C LYS A 325 2.83 18.95 -12.61
N LYS A 326 2.33 17.74 -12.86
CA LYS A 326 0.91 17.43 -12.79
C LYS A 326 0.49 17.21 -11.33
N LEU A 327 -0.54 17.92 -10.91
CA LEU A 327 -1.15 17.76 -9.60
C LEU A 327 -2.57 17.22 -9.74
N TYR A 328 -2.78 15.98 -9.33
CA TYR A 328 -4.09 15.34 -9.29
C TYR A 328 -4.80 15.62 -7.97
N MET A 329 -6.12 15.82 -8.03
CA MET A 329 -6.93 16.21 -6.87
C MET A 329 -8.25 15.45 -6.85
N ALA A 330 -8.54 14.75 -5.77
CA ALA A 330 -9.88 14.26 -5.48
C ALA A 330 -10.68 15.37 -4.80
N LEU A 331 -11.71 15.86 -5.48
CA LEU A 331 -12.64 16.85 -4.96
C LEU A 331 -13.86 16.13 -4.38
N THR A 332 -13.78 15.80 -3.10
CA THR A 332 -14.72 14.89 -2.43
C THR A 332 -16.17 15.35 -2.54
N ASN A 333 -16.45 16.61 -2.20
CA ASN A 333 -17.82 17.15 -2.19
C ASN A 333 -18.34 17.47 -3.60
N LEU A 334 -17.45 17.50 -4.58
CA LEU A 334 -17.78 17.70 -5.99
C LEU A 334 -17.82 16.40 -6.80
N HIS A 335 -17.52 15.27 -6.15
CA HIS A 335 -17.62 13.92 -6.71
C HIS A 335 -16.84 13.73 -8.01
N CYS A 336 -15.67 14.36 -8.12
CA CYS A 336 -14.85 14.29 -9.33
C CYS A 336 -13.35 14.37 -8.99
N ILE A 337 -12.55 14.05 -9.99
CA ILE A 337 -11.09 14.20 -9.96
C ILE A 337 -10.71 15.36 -10.87
N ALA A 338 -9.90 16.27 -10.37
CA ALA A 338 -9.36 17.40 -11.11
C ALA A 338 -7.85 17.28 -11.29
N ILE A 339 -7.30 18.03 -12.22
CA ILE A 339 -5.87 18.08 -12.50
C ILE A 339 -5.43 19.52 -12.77
N PHE A 340 -4.24 19.88 -12.23
CA PHE A 340 -3.38 20.89 -12.81
C PHE A 340 -2.36 20.20 -13.72
N GLU A 341 -2.32 20.58 -14.97
CA GLU A 341 -1.38 20.02 -15.95
C GLU A 341 0.06 20.50 -15.71
N ASP A 342 0.23 21.71 -15.17
CA ASP A 342 1.53 22.29 -14.86
C ASP A 342 1.42 23.25 -13.65
N ILE A 343 1.80 22.78 -12.48
CA ILE A 343 1.78 23.59 -11.24
C ILE A 343 2.81 24.72 -11.26
N THR A 344 3.80 24.69 -12.16
CA THR A 344 4.81 25.75 -12.31
C THR A 344 4.28 26.98 -13.05
N ASP A 345 3.15 26.84 -13.76
CA ASP A 345 2.41 27.94 -14.39
C ASP A 345 0.92 27.87 -14.03
N PRO A 346 0.59 28.08 -12.75
CA PRO A 346 -0.76 27.78 -12.22
C PRO A 346 -1.87 28.67 -12.79
N THR A 347 -1.52 29.84 -13.34
CA THR A 347 -2.50 30.79 -13.93
C THR A 347 -2.74 30.58 -15.42
N ARG A 348 -2.00 29.66 -16.06
CA ARG A 348 -2.15 29.36 -17.49
C ARG A 348 -3.59 28.92 -17.81
N GLU A 349 -4.16 29.53 -18.85
CA GLU A 349 -5.51 29.17 -19.33
C GLU A 349 -5.59 27.66 -19.69
N GLY A 350 -6.63 27.00 -19.22
CA GLY A 350 -6.85 25.57 -19.45
C GLY A 350 -5.94 24.63 -18.65
N ASN A 351 -5.09 25.17 -17.79
CA ASN A 351 -4.19 24.38 -16.95
C ASN A 351 -4.95 23.56 -15.90
N PHE A 352 -5.98 24.13 -15.30
CA PHE A 352 -6.86 23.43 -14.37
C PHE A 352 -8.14 22.95 -15.07
N LYS A 353 -8.46 21.66 -14.91
CA LYS A 353 -9.66 21.05 -15.50
C LYS A 353 -10.15 19.86 -14.67
N ILE A 354 -11.40 19.48 -14.88
CA ILE A 354 -11.89 18.18 -14.43
C ILE A 354 -11.19 17.10 -15.27
N TYR A 355 -10.51 16.20 -14.58
CA TYR A 355 -9.79 15.07 -15.20
C TYR A 355 -10.73 13.89 -15.43
N ALA A 356 -11.55 13.55 -14.42
CA ALA A 356 -12.52 12.47 -14.51
C ALA A 356 -13.73 12.73 -13.61
N GLY A 357 -14.89 12.26 -14.03
CA GLY A 357 -16.12 12.39 -13.30
C GLY A 357 -16.94 13.61 -13.68
N MET A 358 -18.20 13.64 -13.22
CA MET A 358 -19.15 14.73 -13.46
C MET A 358 -19.28 15.57 -12.19
N GLN A 359 -18.76 16.79 -12.23
CA GLN A 359 -18.82 17.72 -11.09
C GLN A 359 -20.23 17.87 -10.52
N GLY A 360 -20.35 17.66 -9.20
CA GLY A 360 -21.60 17.78 -8.45
C GLY A 360 -22.63 16.66 -8.72
N ARG A 361 -22.24 15.60 -9.42
CA ARG A 361 -23.11 14.45 -9.72
C ARG A 361 -22.54 13.17 -9.11
N PRO A 362 -22.94 12.82 -7.87
CA PRO A 362 -22.52 11.55 -7.28
C PRO A 362 -23.13 10.38 -8.05
N GLY A 363 -22.35 9.30 -8.15
CA GLY A 363 -22.79 8.07 -8.80
C GLY A 363 -21.64 7.08 -8.97
N HIS A 364 -21.94 5.98 -9.65
CA HIS A 364 -20.96 4.99 -10.07
C HIS A 364 -21.15 4.70 -11.54
N ALA A 365 -20.16 5.03 -12.34
CA ALA A 365 -20.06 4.65 -13.75
C ALA A 365 -18.58 4.45 -14.11
N ASP A 366 -18.28 3.34 -14.76
CA ASP A 366 -16.99 3.06 -15.41
C ASP A 366 -17.06 3.54 -16.87
N GLY A 367 -15.90 3.64 -17.53
CA GLY A 367 -15.78 4.04 -18.93
C GLY A 367 -14.81 5.19 -19.13
N LEU A 368 -15.08 6.06 -20.12
CA LEU A 368 -14.22 7.22 -20.36
C LEU A 368 -14.29 8.20 -19.18
N ALA A 369 -13.19 8.87 -18.90
CA ALA A 369 -13.06 9.80 -17.78
C ALA A 369 -14.18 10.88 -17.77
N SER A 370 -14.62 11.34 -18.95
CA SER A 370 -15.73 12.31 -19.09
C SER A 370 -17.09 11.75 -18.68
N ASP A 371 -17.30 10.45 -18.83
CA ASP A 371 -18.59 9.78 -18.61
C ASP A 371 -18.63 9.06 -17.25
N ALA A 372 -17.47 8.89 -16.64
CA ALA A 372 -17.33 8.25 -15.33
C ALA A 372 -18.05 9.04 -14.23
N GLN A 373 -18.45 8.35 -13.19
CA GLN A 373 -19.01 8.94 -11.98
C GLN A 373 -18.35 8.38 -10.73
N PHE A 374 -18.14 9.24 -9.75
CA PHE A 374 -17.60 8.93 -8.43
C PHE A 374 -18.58 9.39 -7.35
N HIS A 375 -18.41 8.85 -6.13
CA HIS A 375 -19.18 9.28 -4.99
C HIS A 375 -18.28 9.53 -3.78
N SER A 376 -17.97 10.80 -3.53
CA SER A 376 -17.08 11.26 -2.46
C SER A 376 -15.66 10.62 -2.55
N PRO A 377 -14.96 10.78 -3.69
CA PRO A 377 -13.60 10.27 -3.83
C PRO A 377 -12.68 10.93 -2.80
N ARG A 378 -11.73 10.14 -2.28
CA ARG A 378 -10.79 10.58 -1.23
C ARG A 378 -9.34 10.37 -1.66
N GLN A 379 -8.52 9.75 -0.82
CA GLN A 379 -7.11 9.57 -1.13
C GLN A 379 -6.90 8.89 -2.49
N LEU A 380 -5.92 9.40 -3.20
CA LEU A 380 -5.53 8.92 -4.52
C LEU A 380 -4.02 8.72 -4.56
N VAL A 381 -3.58 7.72 -5.31
CA VAL A 381 -2.17 7.38 -5.49
C VAL A 381 -1.92 6.93 -6.93
N LEU A 382 -0.69 7.09 -7.39
CA LEU A 382 -0.23 6.66 -8.70
C LEU A 382 0.69 5.44 -8.59
N ASP A 383 0.55 4.49 -9.49
CA ASP A 383 1.55 3.45 -9.70
C ASP A 383 2.68 3.92 -10.64
N GLU A 384 3.63 3.04 -10.92
CA GLU A 384 4.77 3.35 -11.80
C GLU A 384 4.38 3.53 -13.28
N GLU A 385 3.24 3.01 -13.69
CA GLU A 385 2.68 3.17 -15.03
C GLU A 385 1.84 4.45 -15.17
N GLU A 386 1.71 5.28 -14.11
CA GLU A 386 0.85 6.47 -14.03
C GLU A 386 -0.65 6.13 -14.03
N ASN A 387 -1.02 4.92 -13.64
CA ASN A 387 -2.42 4.67 -13.33
C ASN A 387 -2.76 5.32 -11.98
N LEU A 388 -3.86 6.05 -11.96
CA LEU A 388 -4.35 6.72 -10.76
C LEU A 388 -5.40 5.85 -10.07
N TYR A 389 -5.11 5.42 -8.84
CA TYR A 389 -6.04 4.68 -7.99
C TYR A 389 -6.72 5.62 -7.03
N ILE A 390 -8.03 5.44 -6.82
CA ILE A 390 -8.88 6.33 -6.04
C ILE A 390 -9.74 5.53 -5.06
N ALA A 391 -9.73 5.91 -3.79
CA ALA A 391 -10.71 5.44 -2.82
C ALA A 391 -12.06 6.12 -3.09
N ASP A 392 -12.98 5.42 -3.77
CA ASP A 392 -14.31 5.91 -4.11
C ASP A 392 -15.27 5.59 -2.94
N SER A 393 -15.16 6.43 -1.91
CA SER A 393 -15.55 6.14 -0.53
C SER A 393 -17.03 5.74 -0.39
N GLU A 394 -17.94 6.56 -0.85
CA GLU A 394 -19.39 6.27 -0.73
C GLU A 394 -19.85 5.18 -1.71
N ASN A 395 -19.04 4.85 -2.72
CA ASN A 395 -19.26 3.69 -3.59
C ASN A 395 -18.68 2.40 -3.01
N ASN A 396 -17.96 2.45 -1.89
CA ASN A 396 -17.36 1.29 -1.21
C ASN A 396 -16.42 0.46 -2.09
N CYS A 397 -15.66 1.09 -2.99
CA CYS A 397 -14.76 0.41 -3.91
C CYS A 397 -13.51 1.26 -4.20
N ILE A 398 -12.53 0.61 -4.82
CA ILE A 398 -11.33 1.27 -5.37
C ILE A 398 -11.48 1.36 -6.87
N ARG A 399 -11.26 2.57 -7.41
CA ARG A 399 -11.32 2.85 -8.85
C ARG A 399 -9.92 3.09 -9.39
N LYS A 400 -9.73 2.82 -10.66
CA LYS A 400 -8.49 3.07 -11.40
C LYS A 400 -8.80 3.94 -12.60
N ILE A 401 -7.94 4.92 -12.89
CA ILE A 401 -7.93 5.69 -14.13
C ILE A 401 -6.60 5.42 -14.82
N THR A 402 -6.64 4.94 -16.06
CA THR A 402 -5.41 4.76 -16.86
C THR A 402 -4.92 6.10 -17.43
N PRO A 403 -3.65 6.20 -17.87
CA PRO A 403 -3.15 7.40 -18.55
C PRO A 403 -3.96 7.82 -19.78
N GLU A 404 -4.62 6.87 -20.43
CA GLU A 404 -5.53 7.11 -21.57
C GLU A 404 -6.90 7.64 -21.16
N GLY A 405 -7.16 7.77 -19.84
CA GLY A 405 -8.41 8.29 -19.29
C GLY A 405 -9.55 7.27 -19.26
N VAL A 406 -9.25 5.98 -19.11
CA VAL A 406 -10.27 4.94 -18.90
C VAL A 406 -10.41 4.68 -17.39
N VAL A 407 -11.64 4.79 -16.91
CA VAL A 407 -12.00 4.52 -15.51
C VAL A 407 -12.60 3.13 -15.37
N SER A 408 -12.13 2.38 -14.40
CA SER A 408 -12.65 1.06 -14.05
C SER A 408 -12.71 0.84 -12.54
N THR A 409 -13.63 -0.01 -12.09
CA THR A 409 -13.65 -0.53 -10.74
C THR A 409 -12.69 -1.71 -10.65
N VAL A 410 -11.69 -1.61 -9.76
CA VAL A 410 -10.65 -2.66 -9.64
C VAL A 410 -10.83 -3.56 -8.44
N ILE A 411 -11.39 -3.05 -7.33
CA ILE A 411 -11.59 -3.82 -6.10
C ILE A 411 -12.86 -3.34 -5.41
N GLY A 412 -13.65 -4.29 -4.90
CA GLY A 412 -14.89 -4.01 -4.16
C GLY A 412 -16.12 -4.07 -5.04
N ILE A 413 -17.29 -4.19 -4.42
CA ILE A 413 -18.57 -4.24 -5.11
C ILE A 413 -19.28 -2.89 -4.92
N PRO A 414 -19.45 -2.10 -5.98
CA PRO A 414 -20.05 -0.77 -5.87
C PRO A 414 -21.40 -0.78 -5.17
N GLY A 415 -21.56 0.15 -4.21
CA GLY A 415 -22.80 0.28 -3.44
C GLY A 415 -23.04 -0.79 -2.37
N LYS A 416 -22.12 -1.78 -2.22
CA LYS A 416 -22.20 -2.78 -1.16
C LYS A 416 -21.14 -2.50 -0.10
N SER A 417 -21.58 -2.06 1.07
CA SER A 417 -20.67 -1.94 2.22
C SER A 417 -20.49 -3.27 2.92
N GLY A 418 -19.32 -3.48 3.51
CA GLY A 418 -19.02 -4.68 4.29
C GLY A 418 -17.53 -4.82 4.59
N TYR A 419 -17.19 -5.93 5.22
CA TYR A 419 -15.83 -6.33 5.50
C TYR A 419 -15.68 -7.80 5.09
N LYS A 420 -15.02 -8.03 3.97
CA LYS A 420 -14.84 -9.38 3.43
C LYS A 420 -13.60 -9.45 2.56
N ASP A 421 -12.72 -10.36 2.89
CA ASP A 421 -11.58 -10.73 2.08
C ASP A 421 -11.99 -11.65 0.90
N GLY A 422 -11.16 -11.73 -0.12
CA GLY A 422 -11.38 -12.60 -1.28
C GLY A 422 -10.84 -12.01 -2.57
N THR A 423 -11.33 -12.51 -3.70
CA THR A 423 -11.01 -11.92 -5.01
C THR A 423 -11.61 -10.51 -5.14
N PRO A 424 -11.08 -9.65 -6.03
CA PRO A 424 -11.52 -8.26 -6.16
C PRO A 424 -13.03 -8.08 -6.34
N ASP A 425 -13.68 -9.02 -7.02
CA ASP A 425 -15.12 -9.05 -7.31
C ASP A 425 -16.00 -9.55 -6.16
N VAL A 426 -15.41 -10.09 -5.09
CA VAL A 426 -16.14 -10.54 -3.90
C VAL A 426 -15.73 -9.82 -2.61
N ALA A 427 -14.62 -9.11 -2.64
CA ALA A 427 -14.16 -8.29 -1.53
C ALA A 427 -15.16 -7.18 -1.20
N LEU A 428 -15.33 -6.87 0.08
CA LEU A 428 -16.23 -5.81 0.53
C LEU A 428 -15.48 -4.82 1.40
N PHE A 429 -15.71 -3.57 1.13
CA PHE A 429 -15.23 -2.42 1.90
C PHE A 429 -16.38 -1.62 2.47
N THR A 430 -16.10 -0.87 3.51
CA THR A 430 -17.02 0.14 4.05
C THR A 430 -16.32 1.48 4.02
N GLN A 431 -16.73 2.33 3.08
CA GLN A 431 -16.21 3.67 2.91
C GLN A 431 -14.67 3.74 2.98
N PRO A 432 -13.91 3.19 2.02
CA PRO A 432 -12.45 3.30 2.01
C PRO A 432 -12.03 4.78 1.93
N TRP A 433 -11.07 5.20 2.77
CA TRP A 433 -10.53 6.57 2.75
C TRP A 433 -9.07 6.61 2.35
N GLY A 434 -8.26 5.87 3.08
CA GLY A 434 -6.83 5.78 2.83
C GLY A 434 -6.51 4.81 1.70
N LEU A 435 -5.51 5.16 0.92
CA LEU A 435 -4.98 4.33 -0.15
C LEU A 435 -3.47 4.55 -0.26
N ALA A 436 -2.71 3.47 -0.33
CA ALA A 436 -1.27 3.49 -0.57
C ALA A 436 -0.85 2.30 -1.43
N ILE A 437 0.25 2.45 -2.15
CA ILE A 437 0.84 1.40 -3.00
C ILE A 437 2.31 1.27 -2.60
N ASP A 438 2.77 0.04 -2.37
CA ASP A 438 4.17 -0.26 -2.08
C ASP A 438 5.00 -0.48 -3.36
N SER A 439 6.30 -0.79 -3.20
CA SER A 439 7.22 -1.05 -4.30
C SER A 439 6.87 -2.29 -5.13
N GLU A 440 6.08 -3.21 -4.58
CA GLU A 440 5.60 -4.42 -5.25
C GLU A 440 4.22 -4.22 -5.91
N ALA A 441 3.75 -2.98 -6.02
CA ALA A 441 2.43 -2.61 -6.54
C ALA A 441 1.26 -3.22 -5.75
N VAL A 442 1.47 -3.55 -4.46
CA VAL A 442 0.40 -3.98 -3.56
C VAL A 442 -0.33 -2.74 -3.05
N SER A 443 -1.63 -2.71 -3.27
CA SER A 443 -2.48 -1.60 -2.81
C SER A 443 -3.02 -1.88 -1.42
N TYR A 444 -2.84 -0.91 -0.52
CA TYR A 444 -3.40 -0.93 0.83
C TYR A 444 -4.56 0.04 0.93
N THR A 445 -5.61 -0.33 1.67
CA THR A 445 -6.71 0.57 1.98
C THR A 445 -7.13 0.43 3.44
N HIS A 446 -7.55 1.53 4.05
CA HIS A 446 -8.04 1.58 5.42
C HIS A 446 -9.56 1.77 5.42
N LEU A 447 -10.26 0.92 6.17
CA LEU A 447 -11.71 0.83 6.18
C LEU A 447 -12.32 1.43 7.46
N ARG A 448 -13.55 1.93 7.34
CA ARG A 448 -14.34 2.37 8.49
C ARG A 448 -14.73 1.19 9.37
N ALA A 449 -14.45 1.28 10.66
CA ALA A 449 -15.06 0.39 11.65
C ALA A 449 -16.58 0.63 11.66
N HIS A 450 -17.36 -0.41 11.41
CA HIS A 450 -18.81 -0.33 11.52
C HIS A 450 -19.18 -0.21 13.00
N GLU A 451 -19.70 0.93 13.43
CA GLU A 451 -20.48 0.98 14.66
C GLU A 451 -21.80 0.23 14.39
N THR A 452 -21.95 -0.95 14.97
CA THR A 452 -23.26 -1.58 15.10
C THR A 452 -24.08 -0.72 16.07
N ARG A 453 -25.08 -0.02 15.54
CA ARG A 453 -26.12 0.62 16.34
C ARG A 453 -27.00 -0.42 17.00
#